data_448a41088f1d35c6b5e2424ab750bbed
#
_entry.id   448a41088f1d35c6b5e2424ab750bbed
#
_cell.length_a   1.000
_cell.length_b   1.000
_cell.length_c   1.000
_cell.angle_alpha   90.00
_cell.angle_beta   90.00
_cell.angle_gamma   90.00
#
_symmetry.space_group_name_H-M   'P 1'
#
loop_
_entity.id
_entity.type
_entity.pdbx_description
1 polymer ?
#
loop_
_entity_poly.entity_id
_entity_poly.type
_entity_poly.pdbx_seq_one_letter_code
_entity_poly.pdbx_strand_id
1 'polypeptide(L)'
;KEVVYTSVFLALALILLVVFLIMFSGKKDSAKKPSVTTAASAENARYIPGIYTSTISLGNQTFDVQVNVEQDRITAISLNNLSETTAAMYPLMEPALDSIASQIYVNQTTEGLIYGEDDRYTSELLVSAINQALEQAQNPSSAES
;
A
#
# COMPACT_ATOMS: atom_id res chain seq x y z
N LYS A 1 48.10 8.74 34.12
CA LYS A 1 46.73 8.38 34.44
C LYS A 1 45.70 9.06 33.52
N GLU A 2 45.95 10.31 33.19
CA GLU A 2 45.07 11.03 32.29
C GLU A 2 45.14 10.48 30.88
N VAL A 3 46.31 10.03 30.46
CA VAL A 3 46.55 9.44 29.15
C VAL A 3 45.74 8.14 29.00
N VAL A 4 45.60 7.40 30.09
CA VAL A 4 44.83 6.16 30.08
C VAL A 4 43.34 6.44 29.83
N TYR A 5 42.79 7.45 30.51
CA TYR A 5 41.40 7.82 30.36
C TYR A 5 41.11 8.35 28.93
N THR A 6 41.99 9.17 28.41
CA THR A 6 41.83 9.68 27.04
C THR A 6 41.98 8.57 26.02
N SER A 7 42.89 7.61 26.25
CA SER A 7 43.07 6.46 25.37
C SER A 7 41.83 5.58 25.35
N VAL A 8 41.27 5.29 26.53
CA VAL A 8 40.08 4.48 26.67
C VAL A 8 38.90 5.17 26.03
N PHE A 9 38.76 6.49 26.27
CA PHE A 9 37.69 7.26 25.69
C PHE A 9 37.76 7.27 24.14
N LEU A 10 38.95 7.43 23.63
CA LEU A 10 39.17 7.44 22.18
C LEU A 10 38.84 6.07 21.58
N ALA A 11 39.26 4.99 22.24
CA ALA A 11 38.95 3.64 21.79
C ALA A 11 37.45 3.39 21.79
N LEU A 12 36.76 3.84 22.83
CA LEU A 12 35.31 3.70 22.94
C LEU A 12 34.60 4.49 21.83
N ALA A 13 35.07 5.71 21.56
CA ALA A 13 34.50 6.54 20.49
C ALA A 13 34.68 5.89 19.14
N LEU A 14 35.84 5.26 18.90
CA LEU A 14 36.05 4.56 17.63
C LEU A 14 35.14 3.34 17.49
N ILE A 15 34.96 2.60 18.58
CA ILE A 15 34.05 1.45 18.58
C ILE A 15 32.62 1.90 18.25
N LEU A 16 32.16 2.97 18.88
CA LEU A 16 30.84 3.52 18.62
C LEU A 16 30.69 3.97 17.16
N LEU A 17 31.73 4.61 16.63
CA LEU A 17 31.72 5.06 15.26
C LEU A 17 31.62 3.88 14.29
N VAL A 18 32.38 2.83 14.55
CA VAL A 18 32.35 1.62 13.70
C VAL A 18 30.97 0.96 13.77
N VAL A 19 30.40 0.85 14.98
CA VAL A 19 29.05 0.29 15.14
C VAL A 19 28.04 1.13 14.37
N PHE A 20 28.15 2.44 14.47
CA PHE A 20 27.26 3.35 13.75
C PHE A 20 27.36 3.14 12.23
N LEU A 21 28.58 3.03 11.72
CA LEU A 21 28.81 2.81 10.30
C LEU A 21 28.22 1.47 9.82
N ILE A 22 28.39 0.44 10.64
CA ILE A 22 27.84 -0.89 10.31
C ILE A 22 26.32 -0.83 10.25
N MET A 23 25.69 -0.18 11.22
CA MET A 23 24.23 -0.03 11.23
C MET A 23 23.73 0.77 10.01
N PHE A 24 24.46 1.81 9.69
CA PHE A 24 24.11 2.66 8.56
C PHE A 24 24.31 1.93 7.23
N SER A 25 25.40 1.19 7.11
CA SER A 25 25.66 0.38 5.91
C SER A 25 24.62 -0.71 5.72
N GLY A 26 24.20 -1.30 6.83
CA GLY A 26 23.18 -2.33 6.77
C GLY A 26 21.88 -1.84 6.17
N LYS A 27 21.51 -0.61 6.48
CA LYS A 27 20.31 0.00 5.92
C LYS A 27 20.43 0.21 4.42
N LYS A 28 21.59 0.64 3.98
CA LYS A 28 21.84 0.85 2.56
C LYS A 28 21.76 -0.46 1.79
N ASP A 29 22.34 -1.49 2.33
CA ASP A 29 22.32 -2.80 1.69
C ASP A 29 20.89 -3.33 1.59
N SER A 30 20.09 -3.12 2.64
CA SER A 30 18.69 -3.51 2.63
C SER A 30 17.90 -2.76 1.56
N ALA A 31 18.19 -1.48 1.40
CA ALA A 31 17.50 -0.66 0.40
C ALA A 31 17.86 -1.12 -1.02
N LYS A 32 19.10 -1.49 -1.25
CA LYS A 32 19.53 -1.94 -2.57
C LYS A 32 18.95 -3.30 -2.94
N LYS A 33 18.93 -4.22 -1.99
CA LYS A 33 18.40 -5.55 -2.22
C LYS A 33 16.95 -5.53 -2.71
N PRO A 34 16.05 -4.81 -2.02
CA PRO A 34 14.67 -4.74 -2.50
C PRO A 34 14.55 -4.22 -3.91
N SER A 35 15.37 -3.25 -4.30
CA SER A 35 15.33 -2.70 -5.64
C SER A 35 15.68 -3.74 -6.69
N VAL A 36 16.73 -4.48 -6.45
CA VAL A 36 17.17 -5.54 -7.39
C VAL A 36 16.15 -6.66 -7.43
N THR A 37 15.67 -7.06 -6.27
CA THR A 37 14.65 -8.09 -6.16
C THR A 37 13.37 -7.65 -6.86
N THR A 38 13.03 -6.37 -6.72
CA THR A 38 11.84 -5.82 -7.36
C THR A 38 11.91 -5.98 -8.87
N ALA A 39 13.06 -5.68 -9.45
CA ALA A 39 13.24 -5.81 -10.89
C ALA A 39 13.10 -7.26 -11.35
N ALA A 40 13.65 -8.19 -10.60
CA ALA A 40 13.56 -9.61 -10.91
C ALA A 40 12.14 -10.14 -10.70
N SER A 41 11.48 -9.67 -9.64
CA SER A 41 10.12 -10.10 -9.30
C SER A 41 9.08 -9.53 -10.26
N ALA A 42 9.38 -8.43 -10.93
CA ALA A 42 8.42 -7.77 -11.81
C ALA A 42 7.90 -8.67 -12.92
N GLU A 43 8.68 -9.63 -13.35
CA GLU A 43 8.25 -10.57 -14.38
C GLU A 43 7.12 -11.48 -13.92
N ASN A 44 7.10 -11.80 -12.64
CA ASN A 44 6.10 -12.69 -12.06
C ASN A 44 5.09 -11.94 -11.19
N ALA A 45 5.16 -10.62 -11.16
CA ALA A 45 4.29 -9.82 -10.31
C ALA A 45 2.87 -9.78 -10.87
N ARG A 46 1.89 -9.82 -9.98
CA ARG A 46 0.48 -9.67 -10.35
C ARG A 46 0.18 -8.22 -10.73
N TYR A 47 0.82 -7.30 -10.06
CA TYR A 47 0.56 -5.86 -10.23
C TYR A 47 1.84 -5.10 -10.50
N ILE A 48 1.68 -3.97 -11.19
CA ILE A 48 2.76 -3.00 -11.29
C ILE A 48 2.64 -2.09 -10.07
N PRO A 49 3.66 -2.05 -9.20
CA PRO A 49 3.57 -1.27 -7.96
C PRO A 49 3.23 0.19 -8.23
N GLY A 50 2.37 0.75 -7.41
CA GLY A 50 2.00 2.16 -7.54
C GLY A 50 0.66 2.44 -6.90
N ILE A 51 0.17 3.64 -7.17
CA ILE A 51 -1.11 4.13 -6.70
C ILE A 51 -2.01 4.31 -7.91
N TYR A 52 -3.18 3.68 -7.87
CA TYR A 52 -4.14 3.74 -8.97
C TYR A 52 -5.46 4.28 -8.46
N THR A 53 -6.11 5.09 -9.25
CA THR A 53 -7.33 5.79 -8.87
C THR A 53 -8.43 5.51 -9.86
N SER A 54 -9.64 5.31 -9.34
CA SER A 54 -10.85 5.17 -10.16
C SER A 54 -11.89 6.13 -9.62
N THR A 55 -12.59 6.83 -10.53
CA THR A 55 -13.59 7.82 -10.14
C THR A 55 -14.98 7.19 -10.15
N ILE A 56 -15.73 7.46 -9.09
CA ILE A 56 -17.14 7.04 -8.98
C ILE A 56 -18.02 8.27 -9.08
N SER A 57 -19.07 8.17 -9.87
CA SER A 57 -20.09 9.20 -9.96
C SER A 57 -21.39 8.71 -9.32
N LEU A 58 -21.89 9.47 -8.37
CA LEU A 58 -23.16 9.20 -7.71
C LEU A 58 -24.01 10.47 -7.80
N GLY A 59 -24.97 10.46 -8.69
CA GLY A 59 -25.79 11.65 -8.93
C GLY A 59 -24.93 12.80 -9.38
N ASN A 60 -24.92 13.89 -8.62
CA ASN A 60 -24.12 15.07 -8.91
C ASN A 60 -22.77 15.06 -8.20
N GLN A 61 -22.49 13.99 -7.46
CA GLN A 61 -21.27 13.91 -6.67
C GLN A 61 -20.28 12.96 -7.31
N THR A 62 -19.01 13.31 -7.22
CA THR A 62 -17.94 12.44 -7.67
C THR A 62 -16.89 12.32 -6.58
N PHE A 63 -16.29 11.16 -6.49
CA PHE A 63 -15.16 10.93 -5.57
C PHE A 63 -14.30 9.83 -6.16
N ASP A 64 -13.11 9.70 -5.64
CA ASP A 64 -12.13 8.76 -6.16
C ASP A 64 -11.86 7.64 -5.17
N VAL A 65 -11.74 6.42 -5.69
CA VAL A 65 -11.24 5.28 -4.92
C VAL A 65 -9.78 5.11 -5.31
N GLN A 66 -8.91 5.16 -4.32
CA GLN A 66 -7.48 5.03 -4.54
C GLN A 66 -7.02 3.67 -4.01
N VAL A 67 -6.29 2.95 -4.84
CA VAL A 67 -5.76 1.63 -4.49
C VAL A 67 -4.26 1.66 -4.61
N ASN A 68 -3.59 1.31 -3.53
CA ASN A 68 -2.13 1.16 -3.51
C ASN A 68 -1.81 -0.32 -3.62
N VAL A 69 -0.94 -0.67 -4.55
CA VAL A 69 -0.55 -2.06 -4.75
C VAL A 69 0.97 -2.20 -4.77
N GLU A 70 1.42 -3.35 -4.35
CA GLU A 70 2.79 -3.79 -4.53
C GLU A 70 2.78 -4.90 -5.57
N GLN A 71 3.92 -5.50 -5.82
CA GLN A 71 4.06 -6.49 -6.89
C GLN A 71 3.07 -7.66 -6.80
N ASP A 72 2.77 -8.10 -5.60
CA ASP A 72 1.96 -9.30 -5.41
C ASP A 72 0.78 -9.09 -4.46
N ARG A 73 0.53 -7.86 -4.04
CA ARG A 73 -0.51 -7.63 -3.04
C ARG A 73 -1.07 -6.23 -3.10
N ILE A 74 -2.28 -6.10 -2.60
CA ILE A 74 -2.95 -4.82 -2.39
C ILE A 74 -2.63 -4.38 -0.98
N THR A 75 -2.10 -3.16 -0.82
CA THR A 75 -1.62 -2.68 0.49
C THR A 75 -2.55 -1.68 1.14
N ALA A 76 -3.26 -0.89 0.36
CA ALA A 76 -4.17 0.12 0.92
C ALA A 76 -5.27 0.47 -0.07
N ILE A 77 -6.45 0.72 0.45
CA ILE A 77 -7.59 1.20 -0.33
C ILE A 77 -8.20 2.35 0.46
N SER A 78 -8.40 3.49 -0.22
CA SER A 78 -8.94 4.67 0.44
C SER A 78 -9.83 5.47 -0.51
N LEU A 79 -10.58 6.39 0.08
CA LEU A 79 -11.43 7.32 -0.67
C LEU A 79 -10.77 8.69 -0.68
N ASN A 80 -10.72 9.30 -1.86
CA ASN A 80 -10.19 10.65 -2.03
C ASN A 80 -11.27 11.53 -2.64
N ASN A 81 -11.14 12.82 -2.42
CA ASN A 81 -12.07 13.82 -2.94
C ASN A 81 -13.51 13.62 -2.45
N LEU A 82 -13.67 12.94 -1.32
CA LEU A 82 -14.97 12.75 -0.71
C LEU A 82 -15.31 14.00 0.09
N SER A 83 -16.24 14.82 -0.43
CA SER A 83 -16.67 16.03 0.26
C SER A 83 -17.52 15.70 1.49
N GLU A 84 -17.62 16.65 2.42
CA GLU A 84 -18.44 16.47 3.60
C GLU A 84 -19.91 16.23 3.20
N THR A 85 -20.36 16.91 2.15
CA THR A 85 -21.72 16.74 1.63
C THR A 85 -21.93 15.33 1.14
N THR A 86 -20.99 14.79 0.37
CA THR A 86 -21.09 13.43 -0.15
C THR A 86 -21.08 12.42 0.99
N ALA A 87 -20.20 12.60 1.97
CA ALA A 87 -20.14 11.72 3.12
C ALA A 87 -21.43 11.74 3.92
N ALA A 88 -22.06 12.90 4.05
CA ALA A 88 -23.32 13.05 4.75
C ALA A 88 -24.49 12.38 3.99
N MET A 89 -24.45 12.46 2.66
CA MET A 89 -25.49 11.84 1.82
C MET A 89 -25.36 10.33 1.74
N TYR A 90 -24.13 9.84 1.85
CA TYR A 90 -23.84 8.41 1.74
C TYR A 90 -23.06 7.96 2.98
N PRO A 91 -23.71 7.92 4.14
CA PRO A 91 -23.02 7.61 5.40
C PRO A 91 -22.47 6.20 5.49
N LEU A 92 -22.95 5.29 4.65
CA LEU A 92 -22.47 3.90 4.62
C LEU A 92 -21.22 3.70 3.76
N MET A 93 -20.80 4.76 3.08
CA MET A 93 -19.68 4.68 2.13
C MET A 93 -18.37 4.26 2.81
N GLU A 94 -17.99 4.99 3.86
CA GLU A 94 -16.74 4.69 4.56
C GLU A 94 -16.76 3.34 5.29
N PRO A 95 -17.81 3.03 6.06
CA PRO A 95 -17.89 1.70 6.69
C PRO A 95 -17.89 0.56 5.69
N ALA A 96 -18.58 0.73 4.57
CA ALA A 96 -18.61 -0.28 3.52
C ALA A 96 -17.21 -0.48 2.94
N LEU A 97 -16.49 0.61 2.69
CA LEU A 97 -15.13 0.52 2.18
C LEU A 97 -14.21 -0.18 3.18
N ASP A 98 -14.30 0.17 4.45
CA ASP A 98 -13.49 -0.48 5.48
C ASP A 98 -13.72 -1.99 5.53
N SER A 99 -14.97 -2.40 5.45
CA SER A 99 -15.34 -3.81 5.45
C SER A 99 -14.78 -4.54 4.22
N ILE A 100 -14.95 -3.94 3.06
CA ILE A 100 -14.45 -4.50 1.81
C ILE A 100 -12.91 -4.56 1.82
N ALA A 101 -12.29 -3.47 2.23
CA ALA A 101 -10.84 -3.37 2.24
C ALA A 101 -10.23 -4.42 3.17
N SER A 102 -10.81 -4.62 4.34
CA SER A 102 -10.33 -5.64 5.27
C SER A 102 -10.35 -7.04 4.65
N GLN A 103 -11.41 -7.37 3.95
CA GLN A 103 -11.53 -8.66 3.27
C GLN A 103 -10.52 -8.79 2.14
N ILE A 104 -10.34 -7.72 1.39
CA ILE A 104 -9.38 -7.70 0.28
C ILE A 104 -7.95 -7.87 0.80
N TYR A 105 -7.61 -7.21 1.90
CA TYR A 105 -6.26 -7.33 2.48
C TYR A 105 -5.94 -8.76 2.89
N VAL A 106 -6.93 -9.46 3.43
CA VAL A 106 -6.76 -10.84 3.87
C VAL A 106 -6.73 -11.81 2.68
N ASN A 107 -7.67 -11.66 1.76
CA ASN A 107 -7.87 -12.59 0.66
C ASN A 107 -7.08 -12.20 -0.61
N GLN A 108 -6.69 -10.96 -0.73
CA GLN A 108 -5.99 -10.40 -1.88
C GLN A 108 -6.76 -10.60 -3.17
N THR A 109 -8.08 -10.51 -3.09
CA THR A 109 -8.97 -10.64 -4.23
C THR A 109 -10.24 -9.82 -3.96
N THR A 110 -10.91 -9.42 -5.04
CA THR A 110 -12.19 -8.74 -4.95
C THR A 110 -13.36 -9.70 -5.14
N GLU A 111 -13.06 -10.97 -5.30
CA GLU A 111 -14.08 -11.99 -5.47
C GLU A 111 -14.46 -12.59 -4.11
N GLY A 112 -15.71 -13.00 -4.00
CA GLY A 112 -16.18 -13.67 -2.80
C GLY A 112 -16.32 -12.76 -1.58
N LEU A 113 -16.45 -11.46 -1.81
CA LEU A 113 -16.61 -10.50 -0.72
C LEU A 113 -18.01 -10.61 -0.12
N ILE A 114 -18.08 -10.40 1.19
CA ILE A 114 -19.33 -10.43 1.92
C ILE A 114 -19.78 -9.00 2.17
N TYR A 115 -21.00 -8.68 1.78
CA TYR A 115 -21.60 -7.36 1.96
C TYR A 115 -22.72 -7.40 2.97
N GLY A 116 -22.93 -6.27 3.67
CA GLY A 116 -24.12 -6.10 4.49
C GLY A 116 -25.34 -5.86 3.61
N GLU A 117 -26.53 -6.17 4.13
CA GLU A 117 -27.76 -5.94 3.39
C GLU A 117 -28.01 -4.45 3.17
N ASP A 118 -27.70 -3.64 4.15
CA ASP A 118 -27.93 -2.20 4.10
C ASP A 118 -26.97 -1.47 3.15
N ASP A 119 -25.76 -1.98 3.03
CA ASP A 119 -24.72 -1.31 2.24
C ASP A 119 -24.33 -2.10 0.99
N ARG A 120 -25.14 -3.05 0.58
CA ARG A 120 -24.82 -3.90 -0.56
C ARG A 120 -24.58 -3.10 -1.85
N TYR A 121 -25.48 -2.18 -2.13
CA TYR A 121 -25.37 -1.35 -3.32
C TYR A 121 -24.08 -0.52 -3.29
N THR A 122 -23.82 0.12 -2.16
CA THR A 122 -22.62 0.92 -1.94
C THR A 122 -21.37 0.06 -2.08
N SER A 123 -21.39 -1.13 -1.49
CA SER A 123 -20.27 -2.06 -1.55
C SER A 123 -19.98 -2.51 -2.98
N GLU A 124 -21.01 -2.85 -3.74
CA GLU A 124 -20.83 -3.27 -5.12
C GLU A 124 -20.23 -2.14 -5.97
N LEU A 125 -20.66 -0.92 -5.73
CA LEU A 125 -20.13 0.25 -6.40
C LEU A 125 -18.65 0.45 -6.10
N LEU A 126 -18.29 0.33 -4.82
CA LEU A 126 -16.90 0.46 -4.39
C LEU A 126 -16.02 -0.65 -4.97
N VAL A 127 -16.53 -1.87 -4.98
CA VAL A 127 -15.79 -3.00 -5.54
C VAL A 127 -15.57 -2.81 -7.03
N SER A 128 -16.57 -2.30 -7.73
CA SER A 128 -16.43 -2.00 -9.17
C SER A 128 -15.30 -1.01 -9.41
N ALA A 129 -15.25 0.06 -8.60
CA ALA A 129 -14.19 1.05 -8.70
C ALA A 129 -12.82 0.48 -8.36
N ILE A 130 -12.77 -0.36 -7.33
CA ILE A 130 -11.53 -1.02 -6.95
C ILE A 130 -11.04 -1.92 -8.10
N ASN A 131 -11.95 -2.66 -8.72
CA ASN A 131 -11.59 -3.50 -9.86
C ASN A 131 -11.06 -2.69 -11.03
N GLN A 132 -11.64 -1.54 -11.30
CA GLN A 132 -11.15 -0.65 -12.36
C GLN A 132 -9.73 -0.17 -12.07
N ALA A 133 -9.46 0.18 -10.81
CA ALA A 133 -8.12 0.59 -10.41
C ALA A 133 -7.14 -0.57 -10.53
N LEU A 134 -7.56 -1.77 -10.14
CA LEU A 134 -6.72 -2.96 -10.23
C LEU A 134 -6.42 -3.35 -11.67
N GLU A 135 -7.36 -3.13 -12.58
CA GLU A 135 -7.12 -3.37 -14.00
C GLU A 135 -5.99 -2.50 -14.53
N GLN A 136 -5.93 -1.25 -14.07
CA GLN A 136 -4.84 -0.36 -14.41
C GLN A 136 -3.50 -0.85 -13.87
N ALA A 137 -3.54 -1.52 -12.72
CA ALA A 137 -2.35 -2.00 -12.03
C ALA A 137 -1.86 -3.35 -12.55
N GLN A 138 -2.64 -4.05 -13.36
CA GLN A 138 -2.27 -5.38 -13.82
C GLN A 138 -0.98 -5.37 -14.62
N ASN A 139 -0.14 -6.35 -14.32
CA ASN A 139 1.11 -6.54 -15.03
C ASN A 139 0.82 -7.24 -16.36
N PRO A 140 1.17 -6.66 -17.50
CA PRO A 140 0.93 -7.29 -18.80
C PRO A 140 1.51 -8.70 -18.93
N SER A 141 2.65 -8.93 -18.34
CA SER A 141 3.27 -10.27 -18.34
C SER A 141 2.41 -11.29 -17.61
N SER A 142 1.77 -10.87 -16.54
CA SER A 142 0.85 -11.72 -15.78
C SER A 142 -0.41 -12.02 -16.58
N ALA A 143 -0.89 -11.07 -17.34
CA ALA A 143 -2.11 -11.22 -18.13
C ALA A 143 -1.95 -12.19 -19.30
N GLU A 144 -0.74 -12.27 -19.83
CA GLU A 144 -0.46 -13.16 -20.96
C GLU A 144 -0.34 -14.63 -20.54
N SER A 145 -0.02 -14.85 -19.29
CA SER A 145 0.11 -16.21 -18.78
C SER A 145 -1.21 -16.70 -18.19
#